data_cf66bc03e4ba310cb68e21de5111ec33
#
_entry.id   cf66bc03e4ba310cb68e21de5111ec33
#
_cell.length_a   1.000
_cell.length_b   1.000
_cell.length_c   1.000
_cell.angle_alpha   90.00
_cell.angle_beta   90.00
_cell.angle_gamma   90.00
#
_symmetry.space_group_name_H-M   'P 1'
#
loop_
_entity.id
_entity.type
_entity.pdbx_description
1 polymer ?
#
loop_
_entity_poly.entity_id
_entity_poly.type
_entity_poly.pdbx_seq_one_letter_code
_entity_poly.pdbx_strand_id
1 'polypeptide(L)'
;MTRIYLIGLILMGILAAPSGRAGNPDRQGEAGAYELTLNPWARSAGLHSLTTACIQGAEAMRLNVAGMTRIHQTEVLLGHTIYLKGSDVRLNALGFVQKVGKNGAFGISLMSLNLGDIVETSVQQPEGTGATFSPNFFHLGMAYAHTFENKVSVGILFRGISESTANLSAFGFALDAGVQYVTGPQDNFKFGISLRNIGSPMRFGGEGLSIQETNPDGTLQYNLTYDQRSASFELPSMLNIGMSYDLYAGDDHRFTLIGNFTSNSFSRDNLGGGMEYCFKDLFFIRGAYKYELGTNSESVDHSVYTGLSAGMGFEVPLKKGSDYKLGIDYGYRATNPFQGSHSIASRISI
;
A
#
# COMPACT_ATOMS: atom_id res chain seq x y z
N MET A 1 -4.76 -20.76 -35.96
CA MET A 1 -4.00 -21.78 -35.21
C MET A 1 -2.66 -21.27 -34.68
N THR A 2 -1.83 -20.58 -35.45
CA THR A 2 -0.49 -20.10 -35.04
C THR A 2 -0.46 -19.22 -33.76
N ARG A 3 -1.49 -18.42 -33.52
CA ARG A 3 -1.54 -17.55 -32.31
C ARG A 3 -1.78 -18.32 -31.02
N ILE A 4 -2.48 -19.46 -31.06
CA ILE A 4 -2.75 -20.29 -29.87
C ILE A 4 -1.46 -21.04 -29.47
N TYR A 5 -0.69 -21.51 -30.43
CA TYR A 5 0.61 -22.15 -30.17
C TYR A 5 1.64 -21.18 -29.59
N LEU A 6 1.63 -19.90 -30.02
CA LEU A 6 2.52 -18.87 -29.49
C LEU A 6 2.21 -18.57 -28.03
N ILE A 7 0.93 -18.47 -27.66
CA ILE A 7 0.47 -18.25 -26.27
C ILE A 7 0.85 -19.47 -25.41
N GLY A 8 0.66 -20.70 -25.93
CA GLY A 8 1.08 -21.94 -25.23
C GLY A 8 2.58 -22.00 -24.99
N LEU A 9 3.41 -21.59 -25.95
CA LEU A 9 4.86 -21.57 -25.85
C LEU A 9 5.36 -20.51 -24.84
N ILE A 10 4.72 -19.36 -24.79
CA ILE A 10 5.02 -18.31 -23.81
C ILE A 10 4.64 -18.77 -22.39
N LEU A 11 3.45 -19.39 -22.21
CA LEU A 11 3.06 -19.97 -20.93
C LEU A 11 4.02 -21.07 -20.47
N MET A 12 4.46 -21.93 -21.38
CA MET A 12 5.40 -23.01 -21.08
C MET A 12 6.80 -22.49 -20.72
N GLY A 13 7.24 -21.38 -21.35
CA GLY A 13 8.48 -20.68 -21.02
C GLY A 13 8.48 -20.05 -19.64
N ILE A 14 7.32 -19.52 -19.20
CA ILE A 14 7.15 -18.94 -17.86
C ILE A 14 7.17 -20.04 -16.79
N LEU A 15 6.62 -21.23 -17.08
CA LEU A 15 6.62 -22.38 -16.16
C LEU A 15 7.98 -23.08 -16.04
N ALA A 16 8.87 -22.90 -17.03
CA ALA A 16 10.20 -23.48 -17.07
C ALA A 16 11.31 -22.54 -16.56
N ALA A 17 10.95 -21.31 -16.17
CA ALA A 17 11.92 -20.38 -15.60
C ALA A 17 12.46 -20.97 -14.28
N PRO A 18 13.80 -21.09 -14.10
CA PRO A 18 14.36 -21.48 -12.82
C PRO A 18 13.83 -20.50 -11.76
N SER A 19 13.51 -21.01 -10.58
CA SER A 19 13.04 -20.24 -9.44
C SER A 19 14.07 -19.17 -9.09
N GLY A 20 14.05 -18.05 -9.82
CA GLY A 20 14.82 -16.85 -9.52
C GLY A 20 14.28 -16.30 -8.21
N ARG A 21 15.07 -16.40 -7.15
CA ARG A 21 14.79 -15.69 -5.89
C ARG A 21 15.23 -14.25 -6.11
N ALA A 22 14.30 -13.37 -6.43
CA ALA A 22 14.57 -11.94 -6.56
C ALA A 22 14.36 -11.18 -5.24
N GLY A 23 13.52 -11.71 -4.32
CA GLY A 23 13.35 -11.20 -2.97
C GLY A 23 14.55 -11.53 -2.08
N ASN A 24 14.71 -10.79 -1.01
CA ASN A 24 15.80 -10.97 -0.04
C ASN A 24 15.25 -11.39 1.33
N PRO A 25 14.86 -12.67 1.50
CA PRO A 25 14.33 -13.18 2.76
C PRO A 25 15.37 -13.12 3.91
N ASP A 26 16.67 -13.10 3.61
CA ASP A 26 17.73 -13.04 4.60
C ASP A 26 17.77 -11.67 5.30
N ARG A 27 17.18 -10.63 4.71
CA ARG A 27 17.05 -9.29 5.28
C ARG A 27 15.68 -9.05 5.94
N GLN A 28 14.89 -10.09 6.14
CA GLN A 28 13.60 -9.98 6.80
C GLN A 28 13.76 -9.50 8.24
N GLY A 29 13.07 -8.41 8.60
CA GLY A 29 13.16 -7.77 9.90
C GLY A 29 14.22 -6.65 10.02
N GLU A 30 15.05 -6.40 9.00
CA GLU A 30 16.01 -5.30 9.00
C GLU A 30 15.39 -3.93 8.67
N ALA A 31 14.29 -3.90 7.92
CA ALA A 31 13.55 -2.66 7.64
C ALA A 31 12.62 -2.31 8.80
N GLY A 32 12.43 -1.01 9.01
CA GLY A 32 11.32 -0.45 9.80
C GLY A 32 10.24 0.12 8.90
N ALA A 33 9.37 0.96 9.46
CA ALA A 33 8.29 1.66 8.75
C ALA A 33 7.43 0.74 7.86
N TYR A 34 7.11 -0.48 8.32
CA TYR A 34 6.35 -1.47 7.56
C TYR A 34 4.92 -1.01 7.23
N GLU A 35 4.38 -0.01 7.91
CA GLU A 35 3.12 0.64 7.57
C GLU A 35 3.15 1.26 6.17
N LEU A 36 4.33 1.54 5.61
CA LEU A 36 4.53 1.93 4.22
C LEU A 36 4.10 0.85 3.22
N THR A 37 4.00 -0.40 3.63
CA THR A 37 3.51 -1.51 2.80
C THR A 37 1.99 -1.67 2.88
N LEU A 38 1.34 -1.11 3.91
CA LEU A 38 -0.09 -1.23 4.13
C LEU A 38 -0.89 -0.39 3.11
N ASN A 39 -2.02 -0.92 2.70
CA ASN A 39 -2.93 -0.25 1.76
C ASN A 39 -4.25 0.08 2.47
N PRO A 40 -4.60 1.38 2.62
CA PRO A 40 -5.81 1.81 3.29
C PRO A 40 -7.05 1.80 2.40
N TRP A 41 -6.90 1.61 1.08
CA TRP A 41 -7.96 1.82 0.09
C TRP A 41 -8.75 0.54 -0.15
N ALA A 42 -10.07 0.61 0.06
CA ALA A 42 -10.95 -0.57 0.03
C ALA A 42 -10.99 -1.26 -1.35
N ARG A 43 -11.04 -0.49 -2.44
CA ARG A 43 -11.09 -1.04 -3.80
C ARG A 43 -9.86 -1.91 -4.10
N SER A 44 -8.69 -1.35 -3.95
CA SER A 44 -7.43 -2.07 -4.20
C SER A 44 -7.12 -3.10 -3.11
N ALA A 45 -7.60 -2.93 -1.87
CA ALA A 45 -7.51 -3.94 -0.82
C ALA A 45 -8.30 -5.22 -1.18
N GLY A 46 -9.51 -5.08 -1.76
CA GLY A 46 -10.30 -6.20 -2.28
C GLY A 46 -9.64 -6.98 -3.42
N LEU A 47 -8.62 -6.39 -4.07
CA LEU A 47 -7.77 -7.01 -5.09
C LEU A 47 -6.34 -7.27 -4.57
N HIS A 48 -6.15 -7.38 -3.27
CA HIS A 48 -4.88 -7.64 -2.59
C HIS A 48 -3.74 -6.69 -3.02
N SER A 49 -4.05 -5.45 -3.41
CA SER A 49 -3.10 -4.45 -3.94
C SER A 49 -2.38 -4.86 -5.24
N LEU A 50 -2.97 -5.74 -6.05
CA LEU A 50 -2.39 -6.24 -7.30
C LEU A 50 -2.66 -5.30 -8.50
N THR A 51 -3.19 -4.11 -8.27
CA THR A 51 -3.72 -3.20 -9.29
C THR A 51 -2.69 -2.25 -9.90
N THR A 52 -1.40 -2.55 -9.84
CA THR A 52 -0.32 -1.67 -10.34
C THR A 52 -0.54 -1.17 -11.77
N ALA A 53 -1.10 -2.01 -12.65
CA ALA A 53 -1.36 -1.67 -14.05
C ALA A 53 -2.65 -0.87 -14.27
N CYS A 54 -3.69 -1.08 -13.44
CA CYS A 54 -5.05 -0.57 -13.68
C CYS A 54 -5.56 0.42 -12.62
N ILE A 55 -4.76 0.70 -11.58
CA ILE A 55 -5.15 1.65 -10.55
C ILE A 55 -5.31 3.05 -11.12
N GLN A 56 -6.30 3.80 -10.60
CA GLN A 56 -6.65 5.15 -11.06
C GLN A 56 -6.99 6.06 -9.88
N GLY A 57 -6.93 7.37 -10.12
CA GLY A 57 -7.39 8.37 -9.15
C GLY A 57 -6.49 8.49 -7.92
N ALA A 58 -7.09 8.87 -6.80
CA ALA A 58 -6.40 9.13 -5.55
C ALA A 58 -5.73 7.88 -4.95
N GLU A 59 -6.30 6.69 -5.16
CA GLU A 59 -5.68 5.42 -4.75
C GLU A 59 -4.31 5.19 -5.39
N ALA A 60 -4.09 5.73 -6.59
CA ALA A 60 -2.87 5.56 -7.36
C ALA A 60 -1.64 6.08 -6.62
N MET A 61 -1.78 7.11 -5.78
CA MET A 61 -0.69 7.61 -4.93
C MET A 61 -0.11 6.55 -3.98
N ARG A 62 -0.82 5.45 -3.75
CA ARG A 62 -0.34 4.38 -2.87
C ARG A 62 0.33 3.24 -3.61
N LEU A 63 -0.10 2.91 -4.82
CA LEU A 63 0.35 1.72 -5.54
C LEU A 63 1.14 2.03 -6.82
N ASN A 64 0.64 2.95 -7.66
CA ASN A 64 1.33 3.40 -8.85
C ASN A 64 0.89 4.83 -9.20
N VAL A 65 1.72 5.79 -8.89
CA VAL A 65 1.42 7.23 -8.99
C VAL A 65 0.98 7.67 -10.39
N ALA A 66 1.44 6.97 -11.44
CA ALA A 66 1.07 7.27 -12.83
C ALA A 66 -0.45 7.22 -13.08
N GLY A 67 -1.18 6.40 -12.32
CA GLY A 67 -2.64 6.26 -12.45
C GLY A 67 -3.44 7.49 -12.02
N MET A 68 -2.84 8.46 -11.34
CA MET A 68 -3.52 9.70 -10.93
C MET A 68 -4.07 10.51 -12.10
N THR A 69 -3.47 10.43 -13.28
CA THR A 69 -3.90 11.19 -14.45
C THR A 69 -5.24 10.77 -15.01
N ARG A 70 -5.75 9.58 -14.60
CA ARG A 70 -6.97 8.97 -15.12
C ARG A 70 -8.21 9.34 -14.30
N ILE A 71 -8.37 10.62 -14.00
CA ILE A 71 -9.55 11.22 -13.38
C ILE A 71 -10.18 12.22 -14.35
N HIS A 72 -11.44 12.57 -14.12
CA HIS A 72 -12.11 13.62 -14.91
C HIS A 72 -11.55 14.99 -14.55
N GLN A 73 -11.78 15.48 -13.37
CA GLN A 73 -11.29 16.78 -12.92
C GLN A 73 -10.75 16.76 -11.49
N THR A 74 -11.58 16.36 -10.53
CA THR A 74 -11.22 16.34 -9.11
C THR A 74 -11.68 15.02 -8.50
N GLU A 75 -10.87 14.40 -7.66
CA GLU A 75 -11.25 13.25 -6.88
C GLU A 75 -10.84 13.42 -5.43
N VAL A 76 -11.78 13.15 -4.52
CA VAL A 76 -11.56 13.05 -3.07
C VAL A 76 -11.89 11.63 -2.64
N LEU A 77 -11.01 11.02 -1.89
CA LEU A 77 -11.13 9.65 -1.41
C LEU A 77 -10.87 9.61 0.10
N LEU A 78 -11.81 9.05 0.84
CA LEU A 78 -11.70 8.78 2.28
C LEU A 78 -11.65 7.28 2.49
N GLY A 79 -10.72 6.80 3.31
CA GLY A 79 -10.58 5.39 3.64
C GLY A 79 -10.45 5.17 5.14
N HIS A 80 -11.12 4.11 5.62
CA HIS A 80 -11.00 3.60 6.98
C HIS A 80 -10.78 2.10 6.93
N THR A 81 -9.75 1.60 7.63
CA THR A 81 -9.46 0.18 7.71
C THR A 81 -9.32 -0.25 9.17
N ILE A 82 -10.10 -1.25 9.56
CA ILE A 82 -9.87 -2.03 10.76
C ILE A 82 -8.82 -3.08 10.36
N TYR A 83 -7.58 -2.83 10.77
CA TYR A 83 -6.45 -3.68 10.41
C TYR A 83 -6.33 -4.83 11.40
N LEU A 84 -6.23 -6.07 10.90
CA LEU A 84 -6.14 -7.28 11.72
C LEU A 84 -7.21 -7.29 12.82
N LYS A 85 -8.48 -7.43 12.46
CA LYS A 85 -9.61 -7.34 13.40
C LYS A 85 -9.36 -8.13 14.67
N GLY A 86 -9.42 -7.43 15.80
CA GLY A 86 -9.06 -7.94 17.12
C GLY A 86 -7.76 -7.37 17.70
N SER A 87 -7.02 -6.55 16.91
CA SER A 87 -5.77 -5.90 17.36
C SER A 87 -5.95 -4.44 17.79
N ASP A 88 -7.16 -3.87 17.67
CA ASP A 88 -7.47 -2.45 17.85
C ASP A 88 -6.68 -1.47 16.94
N VAL A 89 -5.94 -1.99 15.96
CA VAL A 89 -5.18 -1.20 15.00
C VAL A 89 -6.11 -0.64 13.92
N ARG A 90 -6.04 0.68 13.72
CA ARG A 90 -6.89 1.40 12.77
C ARG A 90 -6.04 2.24 11.82
N LEU A 91 -6.40 2.19 10.54
CA LEU A 91 -5.74 2.93 9.47
C LEU A 91 -6.76 3.87 8.84
N ASN A 92 -6.47 5.17 8.86
CA ASN A 92 -7.29 6.20 8.23
C ASN A 92 -6.51 6.86 7.10
N ALA A 93 -7.18 7.18 6.01
CA ALA A 93 -6.54 7.83 4.89
C ALA A 93 -7.47 8.82 4.18
N LEU A 94 -6.86 9.88 3.66
CA LEU A 94 -7.46 10.87 2.78
C LEU A 94 -6.58 11.02 1.55
N GLY A 95 -7.20 10.97 0.37
CA GLY A 95 -6.58 11.26 -0.91
C GLY A 95 -7.31 12.36 -1.63
N PHE A 96 -6.58 13.29 -2.20
CA PHE A 96 -7.09 14.36 -3.05
C PHE A 96 -6.27 14.38 -4.33
N VAL A 97 -6.93 14.40 -5.48
CA VAL A 97 -6.28 14.55 -6.79
C VAL A 97 -7.04 15.58 -7.61
N GLN A 98 -6.29 16.48 -8.21
CA GLN A 98 -6.79 17.53 -9.09
C GLN A 98 -6.08 17.46 -10.43
N LYS A 99 -6.85 17.48 -11.52
CA LYS A 99 -6.31 17.60 -12.87
C LYS A 99 -5.65 18.97 -13.07
N VAL A 100 -4.47 18.98 -13.68
CA VAL A 100 -3.71 20.18 -13.99
C VAL A 100 -3.41 20.20 -15.49
N GLY A 101 -4.02 21.15 -16.19
CA GLY A 101 -3.97 21.17 -17.65
C GLY A 101 -4.67 19.99 -18.29
N LYS A 102 -4.28 19.62 -19.50
CA LYS A 102 -4.91 18.52 -20.26
C LYS A 102 -4.44 17.13 -19.81
N ASN A 103 -3.17 17.00 -19.49
CA ASN A 103 -2.49 15.70 -19.32
C ASN A 103 -1.87 15.49 -17.94
N GLY A 104 -1.83 16.52 -17.09
CA GLY A 104 -1.24 16.46 -15.75
C GLY A 104 -2.28 16.23 -14.67
N ALA A 105 -1.82 15.72 -13.51
CA ALA A 105 -2.58 15.65 -12.27
C ALA A 105 -1.65 15.89 -11.09
N PHE A 106 -2.13 16.67 -10.12
CA PHE A 106 -1.48 16.89 -8.82
C PHE A 106 -2.30 16.20 -7.74
N GLY A 107 -1.64 15.64 -6.73
CA GLY A 107 -2.31 14.95 -5.64
C GLY A 107 -1.66 15.16 -4.29
N ILE A 108 -2.50 15.06 -3.24
CA ILE A 108 -2.09 15.05 -1.84
C ILE A 108 -2.72 13.84 -1.17
N SER A 109 -1.94 13.12 -0.38
CA SER A 109 -2.41 11.99 0.41
C SER A 109 -1.99 12.12 1.87
N LEU A 110 -2.90 11.80 2.77
CA LEU A 110 -2.66 11.68 4.19
C LEU A 110 -2.99 10.26 4.62
N MET A 111 -2.20 9.69 5.51
CA MET A 111 -2.46 8.40 6.13
C MET A 111 -2.03 8.44 7.59
N SER A 112 -2.86 7.91 8.46
CA SER A 112 -2.57 7.73 9.87
C SER A 112 -2.85 6.28 10.26
N LEU A 113 -1.87 5.64 10.90
CA LEU A 113 -1.99 4.34 11.54
C LEU A 113 -1.94 4.54 13.06
N ASN A 114 -3.03 4.21 13.73
CA ASN A 114 -3.13 4.19 15.18
C ASN A 114 -3.07 2.74 15.67
N LEU A 115 -2.16 2.46 16.60
CA LEU A 115 -1.90 1.11 17.13
C LEU A 115 -2.71 0.79 18.40
N GLY A 116 -3.66 1.66 18.78
CA GLY A 116 -4.44 1.54 20.00
C GLY A 116 -3.70 2.06 21.22
N ASP A 117 -4.33 1.91 22.38
CA ASP A 117 -3.77 2.34 23.67
C ASP A 117 -3.02 1.17 24.32
N ILE A 118 -1.77 1.41 24.68
CA ILE A 118 -0.89 0.45 25.35
C ILE A 118 -0.75 0.89 26.80
N VAL A 119 -0.99 -0.04 27.73
CA VAL A 119 -0.84 0.23 29.17
C VAL A 119 0.62 0.40 29.50
N GLU A 120 0.96 1.50 30.17
CA GLU A 120 2.30 1.72 30.70
C GLU A 120 2.53 0.84 31.93
N THR A 121 3.63 0.07 31.92
CA THR A 121 4.03 -0.80 33.02
C THR A 121 5.39 -0.42 33.57
N SER A 122 5.64 -0.71 34.83
CA SER A 122 6.95 -0.55 35.45
C SER A 122 7.34 -1.81 36.22
N VAL A 123 8.60 -1.91 36.62
CA VAL A 123 9.08 -3.03 37.45
C VAL A 123 8.30 -3.13 38.77
N GLN A 124 7.89 -2.00 39.34
CA GLN A 124 7.12 -1.94 40.58
C GLN A 124 5.61 -2.14 40.35
N GLN A 125 5.12 -1.89 39.15
CA GLN A 125 3.71 -1.99 38.76
C GLN A 125 3.56 -2.75 37.44
N PRO A 126 3.79 -4.06 37.45
CA PRO A 126 3.72 -4.89 36.22
C PRO A 126 2.31 -5.00 35.64
N GLU A 127 1.28 -4.82 36.46
CA GLU A 127 -0.12 -4.84 36.02
C GLU A 127 -0.59 -3.51 35.42
N GLY A 128 0.27 -2.48 35.46
CA GLY A 128 0.02 -1.15 34.89
C GLY A 128 0.14 -0.01 35.90
N THR A 129 0.67 1.12 35.46
CA THR A 129 0.79 2.35 36.25
C THR A 129 -0.51 3.14 36.31
N GLY A 130 -1.52 2.77 35.51
CA GLY A 130 -2.76 3.52 35.27
C GLY A 130 -2.65 4.53 34.12
N ALA A 131 -1.45 4.72 33.55
CA ALA A 131 -1.24 5.52 32.35
C ALA A 131 -1.25 4.64 31.09
N THR A 132 -1.56 5.23 29.95
CA THR A 132 -1.49 4.60 28.63
C THR A 132 -0.74 5.50 27.64
N PHE A 133 -0.14 4.92 26.61
CA PHE A 133 0.40 5.63 25.47
C PHE A 133 -0.11 5.01 24.17
N SER A 134 -0.24 5.82 23.12
CA SER A 134 -0.77 5.38 21.83
C SER A 134 0.25 5.67 20.74
N PRO A 135 0.96 4.64 20.21
CA PRO A 135 1.81 4.83 19.05
C PRO A 135 0.97 5.27 17.84
N ASN A 136 1.45 6.27 17.14
CA ASN A 136 0.78 6.83 15.98
C ASN A 136 1.79 7.10 14.86
N PHE A 137 1.50 6.58 13.66
CA PHE A 137 2.33 6.76 12.49
C PHE A 137 1.56 7.57 11.46
N PHE A 138 2.21 8.55 10.88
CA PHE A 138 1.60 9.52 9.98
C PHE A 138 2.41 9.68 8.71
N HIS A 139 1.72 9.66 7.56
CA HIS A 139 2.32 9.91 6.26
C HIS A 139 1.63 11.08 5.55
N LEU A 140 2.42 11.98 5.01
CA LEU A 140 1.99 13.03 4.10
C LEU A 140 2.66 12.82 2.74
N GLY A 141 1.87 12.64 1.69
CA GLY A 141 2.35 12.48 0.31
C GLY A 141 1.93 13.64 -0.58
N MET A 142 2.84 14.12 -1.42
CA MET A 142 2.58 15.06 -2.51
C MET A 142 3.04 14.43 -3.81
N ALA A 143 2.19 14.44 -4.83
CA ALA A 143 2.41 13.73 -6.07
C ALA A 143 2.09 14.56 -7.29
N TYR A 144 2.83 14.29 -8.37
CA TYR A 144 2.53 14.79 -9.70
C TYR A 144 2.64 13.64 -10.71
N ALA A 145 1.69 13.61 -11.64
CA ALA A 145 1.72 12.65 -12.73
C ALA A 145 1.36 13.34 -14.06
N HIS A 146 1.91 12.82 -15.16
CA HIS A 146 1.68 13.33 -16.50
C HIS A 146 1.48 12.19 -17.50
N THR A 147 0.50 12.35 -18.40
CA THR A 147 0.23 11.41 -19.49
C THR A 147 0.76 11.94 -20.80
N PHE A 148 1.59 11.14 -21.48
CA PHE A 148 2.15 11.42 -22.79
C PHE A 148 1.33 10.70 -23.87
N GLU A 149 0.96 11.40 -24.92
CA GLU A 149 0.24 10.85 -26.09
C GLU A 149 -0.98 9.98 -25.74
N ASN A 150 -1.63 10.25 -24.61
CA ASN A 150 -2.77 9.52 -24.07
C ASN A 150 -2.54 8.02 -23.76
N LYS A 151 -1.28 7.54 -23.81
CA LYS A 151 -0.94 6.12 -23.65
C LYS A 151 0.00 5.84 -22.50
N VAL A 152 1.05 6.63 -22.33
CA VAL A 152 2.05 6.45 -21.28
C VAL A 152 1.82 7.50 -20.21
N SER A 153 1.53 7.09 -19.00
CA SER A 153 1.49 7.97 -17.84
C SER A 153 2.71 7.71 -16.96
N VAL A 154 3.31 8.79 -16.47
CA VAL A 154 4.45 8.74 -15.53
C VAL A 154 4.10 9.57 -14.31
N GLY A 155 4.45 9.12 -13.14
CA GLY A 155 4.19 9.85 -11.90
C GLY A 155 5.31 9.69 -10.88
N ILE A 156 5.44 10.70 -10.04
CA ILE A 156 6.36 10.75 -8.91
C ILE A 156 5.61 11.24 -7.67
N LEU A 157 5.94 10.65 -6.52
CA LEU A 157 5.39 11.05 -5.23
C LEU A 157 6.54 11.22 -4.23
N PHE A 158 6.52 12.33 -3.53
CA PHE A 158 7.36 12.59 -2.36
C PHE A 158 6.51 12.36 -1.09
N ARG A 159 7.03 11.58 -0.14
CA ARG A 159 6.34 11.23 1.09
C ARG A 159 7.18 11.59 2.32
N GLY A 160 6.61 12.38 3.23
CA GLY A 160 7.09 12.54 4.58
C GLY A 160 6.49 11.45 5.48
N ILE A 161 7.31 10.88 6.35
CA ILE A 161 6.98 9.78 7.26
C ILE A 161 7.31 10.23 8.65
N SER A 162 6.38 10.09 9.58
CA SER A 162 6.56 10.38 11.00
C SER A 162 6.01 9.22 11.82
N GLU A 163 6.85 8.62 12.64
CA GLU A 163 6.48 7.62 13.62
C GLU A 163 6.70 8.19 15.03
N SER A 164 5.72 8.02 15.91
CA SER A 164 5.83 8.44 17.30
C SER A 164 5.31 7.36 18.24
N THR A 165 6.02 7.14 19.33
CA THR A 165 5.65 6.22 20.40
C THR A 165 6.16 6.73 21.74
N ALA A 166 5.29 6.89 22.72
CA ALA A 166 5.63 7.51 24.01
C ALA A 166 6.45 8.80 23.82
N ASN A 167 7.69 8.83 24.33
CA ASN A 167 8.60 9.98 24.27
C ASN A 167 9.64 9.87 23.15
N LEU A 168 9.38 9.01 22.14
CA LEU A 168 10.27 8.78 21.01
C LEU A 168 9.57 9.14 19.70
N SER A 169 10.32 9.67 18.75
CA SER A 169 9.86 9.93 17.40
C SER A 169 10.94 9.63 16.37
N ALA A 170 10.51 9.21 15.17
CA ALA A 170 11.36 9.07 14.01
C ALA A 170 10.72 9.83 12.83
N PHE A 171 11.57 10.44 12.02
CA PHE A 171 11.14 11.15 10.83
C PHE A 171 11.98 10.77 9.63
N GLY A 172 11.34 10.64 8.46
CA GLY A 172 12.01 10.29 7.22
C GLY A 172 11.25 10.71 5.98
N PHE A 173 11.88 10.50 4.84
CA PHE A 173 11.34 10.80 3.53
C PHE A 173 11.46 9.60 2.61
N ALA A 174 10.45 9.40 1.76
CA ALA A 174 10.46 8.41 0.69
C ALA A 174 10.03 9.02 -0.64
N LEU A 175 10.52 8.42 -1.72
CA LEU A 175 10.13 8.69 -3.09
C LEU A 175 9.48 7.44 -3.67
N ASP A 176 8.35 7.64 -4.35
CA ASP A 176 7.70 6.63 -5.18
C ASP A 176 7.70 7.13 -6.63
N ALA A 177 7.93 6.24 -7.57
CA ALA A 177 7.85 6.51 -9.00
C ALA A 177 7.03 5.44 -9.70
N GLY A 178 6.28 5.82 -10.74
CA GLY A 178 5.47 4.86 -11.45
C GLY A 178 5.27 5.20 -12.91
N VAL A 179 5.03 4.16 -13.70
CA VAL A 179 4.69 4.23 -15.10
C VAL A 179 3.48 3.35 -15.36
N GLN A 180 2.54 3.83 -16.16
CA GLN A 180 1.46 3.02 -16.72
C GLN A 180 1.40 3.21 -18.22
N TYR A 181 1.23 2.11 -18.94
CA TYR A 181 1.00 2.07 -20.37
C TYR A 181 -0.35 1.46 -20.66
N VAL A 182 -1.15 2.11 -21.49
CA VAL A 182 -2.49 1.66 -21.86
C VAL A 182 -2.59 1.60 -23.35
N THR A 183 -3.13 0.48 -23.88
CA THR A 183 -3.23 0.24 -25.31
C THR A 183 -4.39 -0.72 -25.62
N GLY A 184 -4.67 -0.88 -26.90
CA GLY A 184 -5.75 -1.71 -27.40
C GLY A 184 -6.91 -0.89 -27.96
N PRO A 185 -7.86 -1.52 -28.65
CA PRO A 185 -8.97 -0.82 -29.33
C PRO A 185 -9.88 -0.04 -28.38
N GLN A 186 -9.99 -0.46 -27.12
CA GLN A 186 -10.81 0.13 -26.05
C GLN A 186 -9.99 0.37 -24.80
N ASP A 187 -8.67 0.64 -24.92
CA ASP A 187 -7.75 0.77 -23.81
C ASP A 187 -7.75 -0.45 -22.86
N ASN A 188 -8.04 -1.62 -23.45
CA ASN A 188 -8.30 -2.84 -22.71
C ASN A 188 -7.04 -3.54 -22.19
N PHE A 189 -5.87 -3.29 -22.74
CA PHE A 189 -4.61 -3.80 -22.21
C PHE A 189 -3.85 -2.72 -21.45
N LYS A 190 -3.49 -3.01 -20.21
CA LYS A 190 -2.75 -2.09 -19.35
C LYS A 190 -1.53 -2.79 -18.77
N PHE A 191 -0.42 -2.07 -18.74
CA PHE A 191 0.82 -2.49 -18.11
C PHE A 191 1.29 -1.41 -17.15
N GLY A 192 1.87 -1.80 -16.02
CA GLY A 192 2.34 -0.85 -15.01
C GLY A 192 3.58 -1.33 -14.30
N ILE A 193 4.47 -0.39 -14.02
CA ILE A 193 5.64 -0.58 -13.17
C ILE A 193 5.59 0.50 -12.09
N SER A 194 5.86 0.15 -10.85
CA SER A 194 6.05 1.13 -9.79
C SER A 194 7.19 0.74 -8.86
N LEU A 195 8.01 1.72 -8.54
CA LEU A 195 9.08 1.65 -7.55
C LEU A 195 8.65 2.50 -6.35
N ARG A 196 8.64 1.91 -5.16
CA ARG A 196 8.05 2.53 -3.97
C ARG A 196 8.99 2.49 -2.78
N ASN A 197 8.78 3.48 -1.90
CA ASN A 197 9.45 3.61 -0.60
C ASN A 197 10.99 3.69 -0.71
N ILE A 198 11.51 4.35 -1.73
CA ILE A 198 12.93 4.63 -1.85
C ILE A 198 13.25 5.87 -1.02
N GLY A 199 13.99 5.73 0.05
CA GLY A 199 14.23 6.85 0.96
C GLY A 199 15.46 6.67 1.84
N SER A 200 15.69 7.68 2.68
CA SER A 200 16.78 7.66 3.67
C SER A 200 16.41 6.76 4.85
N PRO A 201 17.40 6.11 5.49
CA PRO A 201 17.18 5.44 6.75
C PRO A 201 16.58 6.38 7.80
N MET A 202 15.70 5.84 8.65
CA MET A 202 15.10 6.54 9.78
C MET A 202 15.77 6.12 11.10
N ARG A 203 15.61 6.95 12.11
CA ARG A 203 16.13 6.68 13.45
C ARG A 203 15.19 7.29 14.48
N PHE A 204 14.92 6.54 15.54
CA PHE A 204 14.22 7.08 16.70
C PHE A 204 15.14 7.97 17.53
N GLY A 205 14.58 9.08 17.99
CA GLY A 205 15.20 10.02 18.94
C GLY A 205 14.14 10.56 19.89
N GLY A 206 14.56 11.22 20.95
CA GLY A 206 13.67 11.83 21.94
C GLY A 206 14.11 11.57 23.38
N GLU A 207 13.41 12.19 24.32
CA GLU A 207 13.73 12.15 25.76
C GLU A 207 13.69 10.72 26.35
N GLY A 208 12.94 9.80 25.73
CA GLY A 208 12.89 8.40 26.14
C GLY A 208 14.22 7.63 26.00
N LEU A 209 15.21 8.21 25.29
CA LEU A 209 16.57 7.65 25.18
C LEU A 209 17.55 8.28 26.19
N SER A 210 17.14 9.28 26.96
CA SER A 210 18.00 9.94 27.93
C SER A 210 18.05 9.13 29.22
N ILE A 211 19.26 8.83 29.69
CA ILE A 211 19.51 8.15 30.96
C ILE A 211 20.36 9.03 31.85
N GLN A 212 20.13 8.94 33.14
CA GLN A 212 21.00 9.58 34.17
C GLN A 212 21.87 8.53 34.82
N GLU A 213 23.17 8.77 34.79
CA GLU A 213 24.18 7.95 35.49
C GLU A 213 25.07 8.81 36.34
N THR A 214 25.54 8.24 37.45
CA THR A 214 26.52 8.90 38.32
C THR A 214 27.87 8.88 37.64
N ASN A 215 28.62 10.00 37.73
CA ASN A 215 29.95 10.12 37.16
C ASN A 215 30.87 8.94 37.58
N PRO A 216 31.44 8.18 36.64
CA PRO A 216 32.29 7.04 36.93
C PRO A 216 33.65 7.41 37.54
N ASP A 217 34.11 8.66 37.40
CA ASP A 217 35.43 9.10 37.85
C ASP A 217 35.57 9.38 39.37
N GLY A 218 34.52 9.13 40.14
CA GLY A 218 34.53 8.85 41.56
C GLY A 218 34.97 9.95 42.56
N THR A 219 35.46 11.09 42.16
CA THR A 219 35.93 12.16 43.07
C THR A 219 34.84 13.16 43.47
N LEU A 220 33.85 13.35 42.62
CA LEU A 220 32.66 14.17 42.86
C LEU A 220 31.43 13.42 42.37
N GLN A 221 30.50 13.12 43.28
CA GLN A 221 29.23 12.48 42.89
C GLN A 221 28.28 13.54 42.28
N TYR A 222 28.12 13.52 40.99
CA TYR A 222 27.08 14.25 40.24
C TYR A 222 26.49 13.36 39.15
N ASN A 223 25.23 13.59 38.84
CA ASN A 223 24.54 12.86 37.79
C ASN A 223 24.85 13.48 36.42
N LEU A 224 25.20 12.65 35.47
CA LEU A 224 25.33 12.99 34.07
C LEU A 224 24.11 12.46 33.29
N THR A 225 23.58 13.27 32.39
CA THR A 225 22.56 12.83 31.46
C THR A 225 23.22 12.42 30.15
N TYR A 226 22.97 11.20 29.71
CA TYR A 226 23.48 10.65 28.45
C TYR A 226 22.29 10.34 27.54
N ASP A 227 22.42 10.69 26.27
CA ASP A 227 21.46 10.27 25.23
C ASP A 227 21.97 8.99 24.55
N GLN A 228 21.22 7.92 24.68
CA GLN A 228 21.47 6.68 23.97
C GLN A 228 21.17 6.85 22.48
N ARG A 229 22.04 6.32 21.63
CA ARG A 229 21.79 6.32 20.18
C ARG A 229 21.04 5.07 19.77
N SER A 230 19.83 5.24 19.23
CA SER A 230 19.13 4.14 18.58
C SER A 230 19.80 3.76 17.26
N ALA A 231 19.67 2.51 16.84
CA ALA A 231 20.05 2.08 15.50
C ALA A 231 19.15 2.74 14.43
N SER A 232 19.69 2.97 13.24
CA SER A 232 18.89 3.37 12.08
C SER A 232 18.31 2.14 11.40
N PHE A 233 17.14 2.29 10.80
CA PHE A 233 16.47 1.26 10.00
C PHE A 233 16.17 1.78 8.60
N GLU A 234 16.21 0.89 7.62
CA GLU A 234 15.91 1.19 6.23
C GLU A 234 14.40 1.13 5.96
N LEU A 235 13.95 1.80 4.89
CA LEU A 235 12.56 1.75 4.45
C LEU A 235 12.29 0.49 3.60
N PRO A 236 11.10 -0.12 3.68
CA PRO A 236 10.74 -1.33 2.93
C PRO A 236 10.49 -1.01 1.46
N SER A 237 11.57 -0.87 0.69
CA SER A 237 11.48 -0.60 -0.75
C SER A 237 10.95 -1.81 -1.52
N MET A 238 10.16 -1.54 -2.57
CA MET A 238 9.55 -2.57 -3.39
C MET A 238 9.38 -2.14 -4.85
N LEU A 239 9.52 -3.11 -5.75
CA LEU A 239 9.25 -2.99 -7.17
C LEU A 239 8.00 -3.81 -7.51
N ASN A 240 7.01 -3.18 -8.12
CA ASN A 240 5.81 -3.85 -8.61
C ASN A 240 5.75 -3.81 -10.12
N ILE A 241 5.42 -4.94 -10.73
CA ILE A 241 5.21 -5.09 -12.18
C ILE A 241 3.83 -5.73 -12.35
N GLY A 242 2.92 -5.02 -13.01
CA GLY A 242 1.55 -5.47 -13.18
C GLY A 242 1.10 -5.44 -14.63
N MET A 243 0.14 -6.29 -14.94
CA MET A 243 -0.62 -6.29 -16.19
C MET A 243 -2.09 -6.47 -15.90
N SER A 244 -2.94 -5.90 -16.74
CA SER A 244 -4.38 -6.16 -16.69
C SER A 244 -4.99 -6.13 -18.08
N TYR A 245 -6.09 -6.87 -18.22
CA TYR A 245 -6.83 -6.97 -19.47
C TYR A 245 -8.32 -6.89 -19.22
N ASP A 246 -8.99 -5.94 -19.88
CA ASP A 246 -10.44 -5.77 -19.82
C ASP A 246 -11.13 -6.57 -20.94
N LEU A 247 -12.04 -7.44 -20.53
CA LEU A 247 -12.93 -8.20 -21.40
C LEU A 247 -14.35 -7.61 -21.31
N TYR A 248 -14.89 -7.18 -22.43
CA TYR A 248 -16.23 -6.65 -22.51
C TYR A 248 -17.19 -7.73 -23.05
N ALA A 249 -18.28 -8.00 -22.34
CA ALA A 249 -19.35 -8.89 -22.76
C ALA A 249 -20.64 -8.08 -22.96
N GLY A 250 -20.76 -7.47 -24.13
CA GLY A 250 -21.75 -6.44 -24.42
C GLY A 250 -21.36 -5.10 -23.77
N ASP A 251 -22.34 -4.18 -23.72
CA ASP A 251 -22.11 -2.80 -23.23
C ASP A 251 -22.17 -2.70 -21.70
N ASP A 252 -22.82 -3.66 -21.05
CA ASP A 252 -23.12 -3.61 -19.61
C ASP A 252 -22.14 -4.37 -18.73
N HIS A 253 -21.32 -5.27 -19.29
CA HIS A 253 -20.50 -6.21 -18.52
C HIS A 253 -19.02 -6.07 -18.86
N ARG A 254 -18.18 -5.78 -17.86
CA ARG A 254 -16.73 -5.76 -17.98
C ARG A 254 -16.09 -6.70 -16.95
N PHE A 255 -15.16 -7.51 -17.41
CA PHE A 255 -14.31 -8.35 -16.59
C PHE A 255 -12.87 -7.86 -16.73
N THR A 256 -12.24 -7.43 -15.64
CA THR A 256 -10.82 -7.04 -15.64
C THR A 256 -10.03 -8.16 -15.01
N LEU A 257 -9.17 -8.81 -15.78
CA LEU A 257 -8.18 -9.78 -15.30
C LEU A 257 -6.92 -9.04 -14.91
N ILE A 258 -6.33 -9.40 -13.77
CA ILE A 258 -5.19 -8.70 -13.18
C ILE A 258 -4.12 -9.72 -12.81
N GLY A 259 -2.86 -9.42 -13.17
CA GLY A 259 -1.68 -10.13 -12.72
C GLY A 259 -0.65 -9.14 -12.19
N ASN A 260 0.03 -9.47 -11.10
CA ASN A 260 1.04 -8.61 -10.51
C ASN A 260 2.17 -9.42 -9.88
N PHE A 261 3.39 -8.99 -10.10
CA PHE A 261 4.58 -9.44 -9.41
C PHE A 261 5.12 -8.29 -8.54
N THR A 262 5.51 -8.60 -7.31
CA THR A 262 6.13 -7.66 -6.39
C THR A 262 7.44 -8.22 -5.89
N SER A 263 8.53 -7.50 -6.17
CA SER A 263 9.84 -7.77 -5.58
C SER A 263 10.04 -6.90 -4.35
N ASN A 264 10.36 -7.54 -3.23
CA ASN A 264 10.54 -6.89 -1.93
C ASN A 264 12.01 -6.93 -1.52
N SER A 265 12.57 -5.78 -1.13
CA SER A 265 13.98 -5.71 -0.73
C SER A 265 14.26 -6.34 0.64
N PHE A 266 13.22 -6.47 1.50
CA PHE A 266 13.34 -6.92 2.90
C PHE A 266 12.38 -8.04 3.26
N SER A 267 11.83 -8.72 2.27
CA SER A 267 10.96 -9.87 2.46
C SER A 267 10.93 -10.72 1.19
N ARG A 268 10.12 -11.77 1.19
CA ARG A 268 9.92 -12.64 0.02
C ARG A 268 9.15 -11.92 -1.07
N ASP A 269 9.41 -12.28 -2.32
CA ASP A 269 8.65 -11.80 -3.47
C ASP A 269 7.24 -12.36 -3.49
N ASN A 270 6.33 -11.63 -4.11
CA ASN A 270 4.95 -12.03 -4.24
C ASN A 270 4.51 -12.09 -5.70
N LEU A 271 3.75 -13.11 -6.03
CA LEU A 271 3.03 -13.22 -7.30
C LEU A 271 1.54 -13.30 -7.01
N GLY A 272 0.73 -12.55 -7.74
CA GLY A 272 -0.71 -12.57 -7.50
C GLY A 272 -1.52 -12.37 -8.76
N GLY A 273 -2.77 -12.86 -8.71
CA GLY A 273 -3.77 -12.68 -9.74
C GLY A 273 -5.14 -12.35 -9.14
N GLY A 274 -5.92 -11.62 -9.88
CA GLY A 274 -7.25 -11.20 -9.44
C GLY A 274 -8.18 -10.90 -10.60
N MET A 275 -9.45 -10.74 -10.27
CA MET A 275 -10.50 -10.37 -11.22
C MET A 275 -11.45 -9.35 -10.58
N GLU A 276 -11.80 -8.33 -11.36
CA GLU A 276 -12.91 -7.41 -11.07
C GLU A 276 -14.00 -7.63 -12.10
N TYR A 277 -15.21 -7.87 -11.65
CA TYR A 277 -16.42 -7.82 -12.48
C TYR A 277 -17.14 -6.52 -12.23
N CYS A 278 -17.50 -5.83 -13.31
CA CYS A 278 -18.22 -4.57 -13.30
C CYS A 278 -19.51 -4.70 -14.11
N PHE A 279 -20.63 -4.29 -13.52
CA PHE A 279 -21.94 -4.24 -14.14
C PHE A 279 -22.43 -2.80 -14.29
N LYS A 280 -22.59 -2.36 -15.53
CA LYS A 280 -23.08 -1.00 -15.92
C LYS A 280 -22.26 0.16 -15.34
N ASP A 281 -20.98 -0.06 -15.02
CA ASP A 281 -20.13 0.89 -14.29
C ASP A 281 -20.74 1.41 -12.96
N LEU A 282 -21.68 0.63 -12.40
CA LEU A 282 -22.37 0.95 -11.14
C LEU A 282 -22.03 -0.01 -10.03
N PHE A 283 -21.91 -1.31 -10.32
CA PHE A 283 -21.69 -2.36 -9.32
C PHE A 283 -20.42 -3.13 -9.64
N PHE A 284 -19.60 -3.37 -8.62
CA PHE A 284 -18.32 -4.03 -8.75
C PHE A 284 -18.20 -5.18 -7.75
N ILE A 285 -17.72 -6.33 -8.22
CA ILE A 285 -17.32 -7.47 -7.39
C ILE A 285 -15.86 -7.77 -7.70
N ARG A 286 -15.09 -8.03 -6.67
CA ARG A 286 -13.64 -8.21 -6.75
C ARG A 286 -13.19 -9.43 -5.99
N GLY A 287 -12.20 -10.14 -6.52
CA GLY A 287 -11.54 -11.23 -5.84
C GLY A 287 -10.11 -11.38 -6.32
N ALA A 288 -9.20 -11.68 -5.41
CA ALA A 288 -7.80 -11.88 -5.75
C ALA A 288 -7.11 -12.85 -4.79
N TYR A 289 -6.02 -13.42 -5.28
CA TYR A 289 -5.12 -14.25 -4.51
C TYR A 289 -3.67 -13.81 -4.75
N LYS A 290 -2.94 -13.61 -3.66
CA LYS A 290 -1.52 -13.27 -3.66
C LYS A 290 -0.74 -14.38 -2.98
N TYR A 291 0.22 -14.92 -3.68
CA TYR A 291 1.11 -15.98 -3.23
C TYR A 291 2.51 -15.42 -2.93
N GLU A 292 3.06 -15.79 -1.79
CA GLU A 292 4.41 -15.45 -1.38
C GLU A 292 5.38 -16.55 -1.84
N LEU A 293 6.36 -16.17 -2.67
CA LEU A 293 7.28 -17.11 -3.29
C LEU A 293 8.28 -17.69 -2.26
N GLY A 294 8.52 -18.99 -2.36
CA GLY A 294 9.47 -19.67 -1.47
C GLY A 294 8.91 -20.02 -0.10
N THR A 295 7.60 -19.91 0.12
CA THR A 295 6.93 -20.41 1.32
C THR A 295 6.65 -21.90 1.16
N ASN A 296 7.27 -22.75 1.98
CA ASN A 296 6.93 -24.16 2.07
C ASN A 296 5.88 -24.35 3.17
N SER A 297 5.00 -25.35 3.00
CA SER A 297 3.92 -25.65 3.96
C SER A 297 4.42 -26.00 5.38
N GLU A 298 5.70 -26.28 5.54
CA GLU A 298 6.38 -26.60 6.80
C GLU A 298 7.10 -25.41 7.44
N SER A 299 7.23 -24.27 6.74
CA SER A 299 7.91 -23.11 7.30
C SER A 299 6.98 -22.34 8.23
N VAL A 300 7.46 -22.02 9.43
CA VAL A 300 6.77 -21.20 10.44
C VAL A 300 6.65 -19.73 10.00
N ASP A 301 7.35 -19.34 8.96
CA ASP A 301 7.50 -17.95 8.50
C ASP A 301 6.44 -17.58 7.46
N HIS A 302 5.19 -17.55 7.86
CA HIS A 302 4.11 -17.08 7.00
C HIS A 302 3.77 -15.62 7.28
N SER A 303 3.46 -14.88 6.21
CA SER A 303 2.80 -13.58 6.34
C SER A 303 1.47 -13.74 7.09
N VAL A 304 1.07 -12.70 7.85
CA VAL A 304 -0.24 -12.64 8.50
C VAL A 304 -1.40 -12.79 7.50
N TYR A 305 -1.18 -12.39 6.25
CA TYR A 305 -2.17 -12.54 5.19
C TYR A 305 -2.11 -13.95 4.57
N THR A 306 -3.27 -14.60 4.47
CA THR A 306 -3.41 -15.91 3.80
C THR A 306 -3.37 -15.84 2.27
N GLY A 307 -3.29 -14.63 1.72
CA GLY A 307 -3.27 -14.34 0.29
C GLY A 307 -4.65 -14.09 -0.33
N LEU A 308 -5.74 -14.52 0.29
CA LEU A 308 -7.09 -14.33 -0.25
C LEU A 308 -7.64 -12.93 0.08
N SER A 309 -8.27 -12.30 -0.91
CA SER A 309 -9.02 -11.06 -0.73
C SER A 309 -10.29 -11.05 -1.57
N ALA A 310 -11.26 -10.28 -1.10
CA ALA A 310 -12.52 -10.06 -1.78
C ALA A 310 -12.98 -8.60 -1.57
N GLY A 311 -13.82 -8.10 -2.45
CA GLY A 311 -14.38 -6.76 -2.31
C GLY A 311 -15.63 -6.55 -3.13
N MET A 312 -16.36 -5.50 -2.78
CA MET A 312 -17.50 -5.02 -3.55
C MET A 312 -17.49 -3.48 -3.59
N GLY A 313 -18.15 -2.91 -4.57
CA GLY A 313 -18.27 -1.47 -4.68
C GLY A 313 -19.53 -1.06 -5.43
N PHE A 314 -19.97 0.14 -5.12
CA PHE A 314 -21.05 0.83 -5.83
C PHE A 314 -20.57 2.20 -6.26
N GLU A 315 -20.89 2.60 -7.46
CA GLU A 315 -20.59 3.92 -7.99
C GLU A 315 -21.85 4.48 -8.64
N VAL A 316 -22.37 5.56 -8.10
CA VAL A 316 -23.62 6.16 -8.58
C VAL A 316 -23.39 7.59 -9.05
N PRO A 317 -24.00 8.01 -10.18
CA PRO A 317 -23.95 9.40 -10.61
C PRO A 317 -24.71 10.28 -9.62
N LEU A 318 -24.10 11.36 -9.13
CA LEU A 318 -24.72 12.32 -8.22
C LEU A 318 -25.79 13.17 -8.91
N LYS A 319 -25.67 13.34 -10.24
CA LYS A 319 -26.63 14.09 -11.04
C LYS A 319 -26.78 13.42 -12.40
N LYS A 320 -28.02 13.26 -12.89
CA LYS A 320 -28.28 12.71 -14.23
C LYS A 320 -27.56 13.53 -15.31
N GLY A 321 -26.74 12.84 -16.13
CA GLY A 321 -26.00 13.46 -17.23
C GLY A 321 -24.77 14.27 -16.83
N SER A 322 -24.29 14.14 -15.60
CA SER A 322 -23.00 14.68 -15.15
C SER A 322 -22.00 13.54 -14.88
N ASP A 323 -20.73 13.89 -15.00
CA ASP A 323 -19.61 12.99 -14.68
C ASP A 323 -19.36 12.89 -13.16
N TYR A 324 -20.17 13.57 -12.34
CA TYR A 324 -20.05 13.54 -10.87
C TYR A 324 -20.56 12.22 -10.32
N LYS A 325 -19.67 11.50 -9.64
CA LYS A 325 -19.96 10.19 -9.11
C LYS A 325 -19.61 10.10 -7.62
N LEU A 326 -20.44 9.37 -6.90
CA LEU A 326 -20.16 8.91 -5.53
C LEU A 326 -19.92 7.41 -5.58
N GLY A 327 -18.74 7.00 -5.13
CA GLY A 327 -18.37 5.60 -4.98
C GLY A 327 -18.28 5.21 -3.51
N ILE A 328 -18.73 4.00 -3.17
CA ILE A 328 -18.51 3.37 -1.87
C ILE A 328 -17.96 1.98 -2.14
N ASP A 329 -16.81 1.69 -1.57
CA ASP A 329 -16.11 0.43 -1.73
C ASP A 329 -15.90 -0.25 -0.37
N TYR A 330 -16.00 -1.58 -0.35
CA TYR A 330 -15.62 -2.44 0.76
C TYR A 330 -14.60 -3.46 0.28
N GLY A 331 -13.56 -3.68 1.07
CA GLY A 331 -12.52 -4.66 0.82
C GLY A 331 -12.22 -5.50 2.06
N TYR A 332 -12.06 -6.80 1.85
CA TYR A 332 -11.68 -7.77 2.87
C TYR A 332 -10.39 -8.47 2.47
N ARG A 333 -9.46 -8.62 3.41
CA ARG A 333 -8.25 -9.43 3.26
C ARG A 333 -8.19 -10.45 4.38
N ALA A 334 -8.11 -11.73 4.00
CA ALA A 334 -8.07 -12.83 4.94
C ALA A 334 -6.72 -12.90 5.67
N THR A 335 -6.75 -13.12 6.97
CA THR A 335 -5.57 -13.18 7.85
C THR A 335 -5.65 -14.37 8.80
N ASN A 336 -4.52 -14.79 9.32
CA ASN A 336 -4.39 -15.81 10.34
C ASN A 336 -3.30 -15.38 11.33
N PRO A 337 -3.52 -15.36 12.65
CA PRO A 337 -4.69 -15.85 13.40
C PRO A 337 -5.86 -14.86 13.53
N PHE A 338 -5.72 -13.64 13.04
CA PHE A 338 -6.74 -12.60 13.17
C PHE A 338 -7.97 -12.85 12.27
N GLN A 339 -9.04 -12.09 12.53
CA GLN A 339 -10.33 -12.22 11.82
C GLN A 339 -10.39 -11.39 10.52
N GLY A 340 -9.26 -11.20 9.85
CA GLY A 340 -9.16 -10.42 8.61
C GLY A 340 -8.93 -8.93 8.84
N SER A 341 -8.67 -8.23 7.73
CA SER A 341 -8.64 -6.78 7.69
C SER A 341 -9.80 -6.27 6.83
N HIS A 342 -10.55 -5.30 7.35
CA HIS A 342 -11.76 -4.77 6.72
C HIS A 342 -11.52 -3.30 6.36
N SER A 343 -11.64 -2.98 5.09
CA SER A 343 -11.47 -1.61 4.57
C SER A 343 -12.77 -1.09 3.98
N ILE A 344 -13.13 0.14 4.30
CA ILE A 344 -14.25 0.88 3.71
C ILE A 344 -13.69 2.17 3.15
N ALA A 345 -14.11 2.53 1.94
CA ALA A 345 -13.72 3.80 1.32
C ALA A 345 -14.92 4.49 0.67
N SER A 346 -14.93 5.82 0.70
CA SER A 346 -15.89 6.66 0.00
C SER A 346 -15.13 7.59 -0.94
N ARG A 347 -15.58 7.63 -2.19
CA ARG A 347 -14.97 8.42 -3.27
C ARG A 347 -15.98 9.38 -3.86
N ILE A 348 -15.56 10.63 -4.04
CA ILE A 348 -16.29 11.65 -4.79
C ILE A 348 -15.43 12.05 -5.96
N SER A 349 -15.94 11.87 -7.19
CA SER A 349 -15.30 12.28 -8.44
C SER A 349 -16.15 13.35 -9.11
N ILE A 350 -15.48 14.43 -9.53
CA ILE A 350 -16.07 15.60 -10.18
C ILE A 350 -15.43 15.83 -11.54
#